data_eb5d57b10497d254d215d72cd296ce57
#
_entry.id   eb5d57b10497d254d215d72cd296ce57
#
_cell.length_a   1.000
_cell.length_b   1.000
_cell.length_c   1.000
_cell.angle_alpha   90.00
_cell.angle_beta   90.00
_cell.angle_gamma   90.00
#
_symmetry.space_group_name_H-M   'P 1'
#
loop_
_entity.id
_entity.type
_entity.pdbx_description
1 polymer ?
#
loop_
_entity_poly.entity_id
_entity_poly.type
_entity_poly.pdbx_seq_one_letter_code
_entity_poly.pdbx_strand_id
1 'polypeptide(L)'
;MEQMLLVIAYSYLLGSIPFGLILTKLFTKTDIRKKGSGNIGATNVIRSGSKILGVITLILDSFKGYLSVIITINIFPEYFYLSCLMVFLGHVFSIWLKFKGGKGVATYLGVLFAFDFILPAIFVISWSVITLISRYVSLGSIISSFIVLLYNFLVYGFNNSLIFFAYFILLIITHRSNLSKLLTGSENKINL
;
A
#
# COMPACT_ATOMS: atom_id res chain seq x y z
N MET A 1 21.08 -18.49 4.78
CA MET A 1 20.63 -18.36 3.36
C MET A 1 19.23 -18.93 3.16
N GLU A 2 18.92 -20.14 3.61
CA GLU A 2 17.60 -20.80 3.47
C GLU A 2 16.47 -19.98 4.11
N GLN A 3 16.64 -19.54 5.35
CA GLN A 3 15.63 -18.71 6.05
C GLN A 3 15.35 -17.40 5.32
N MET A 4 16.37 -16.74 4.80
CA MET A 4 16.22 -15.52 4.00
C MET A 4 15.38 -15.77 2.75
N LEU A 5 15.66 -16.86 2.02
CA LEU A 5 14.89 -17.24 0.83
C LEU A 5 13.44 -17.57 1.18
N LEU A 6 13.21 -18.24 2.32
CA LEU A 6 11.87 -18.52 2.81
C LEU A 6 11.10 -17.24 3.12
N VAL A 7 11.72 -16.27 3.82
CA VAL A 7 11.11 -14.97 4.11
C VAL A 7 10.77 -14.22 2.84
N ILE A 8 11.68 -14.17 1.86
CA ILE A 8 11.42 -13.56 0.55
C ILE A 8 10.20 -14.21 -0.11
N ALA A 9 10.19 -15.54 -0.16
CA ALA A 9 9.15 -16.29 -0.87
C ALA A 9 7.76 -16.05 -0.28
N TYR A 10 7.56 -16.30 1.02
CA TYR A 10 6.22 -16.16 1.59
C TYR A 10 5.75 -14.72 1.67
N SER A 11 6.65 -13.77 2.01
CA SER A 11 6.27 -12.36 2.08
C SER A 11 5.86 -11.81 0.72
N TYR A 12 6.62 -12.14 -0.33
CA TYR A 12 6.29 -11.76 -1.68
C TYR A 12 4.99 -12.43 -2.16
N LEU A 13 4.78 -13.71 -1.91
CA LEU A 13 3.57 -14.44 -2.31
C LEU A 13 2.33 -13.90 -1.60
N LEU A 14 2.39 -13.67 -0.28
CA LEU A 14 1.30 -13.02 0.47
C LEU A 14 0.99 -11.64 -0.11
N GLY A 15 2.02 -10.83 -0.32
CA GLY A 15 1.86 -9.51 -0.94
C GLY A 15 1.22 -9.58 -2.32
N SER A 16 1.54 -10.60 -3.11
CA SER A 16 1.08 -10.76 -4.49
C SER A 16 -0.42 -11.04 -4.61
N ILE A 17 -1.12 -11.47 -3.55
CA ILE A 17 -2.56 -11.76 -3.61
C ILE A 17 -3.33 -10.49 -3.98
N PRO A 18 -4.03 -10.45 -5.13
CA PRO A 18 -4.70 -9.25 -5.64
C PRO A 18 -6.15 -9.19 -5.16
N PHE A 19 -6.38 -8.89 -3.87
CA PHE A 19 -7.71 -8.96 -3.26
C PHE A 19 -8.76 -8.12 -3.99
N GLY A 20 -8.46 -6.91 -4.43
CA GLY A 20 -9.42 -6.08 -5.15
C GLY A 20 -9.91 -6.69 -6.47
N LEU A 21 -9.00 -7.37 -7.22
CA LEU A 21 -9.40 -8.09 -8.42
C LEU A 21 -10.21 -9.35 -8.09
N ILE A 22 -9.80 -10.11 -7.08
CA ILE A 22 -10.49 -11.33 -6.65
C ILE A 22 -11.92 -11.00 -6.23
N LEU A 23 -12.07 -10.03 -5.31
CA LEU A 23 -13.38 -9.63 -4.78
C LEU A 23 -14.31 -9.11 -5.89
N THR A 24 -13.81 -8.24 -6.77
CA THR A 24 -14.66 -7.70 -7.85
C THR A 24 -15.07 -8.75 -8.86
N LYS A 25 -14.18 -9.70 -9.21
CA LYS A 25 -14.56 -10.82 -10.07
C LYS A 25 -15.57 -11.76 -9.43
N LEU A 26 -15.43 -12.08 -8.15
CA LEU A 26 -16.33 -12.99 -7.44
C LEU A 26 -17.72 -12.39 -7.25
N PHE A 27 -17.81 -11.16 -6.73
CA PHE A 27 -19.07 -10.56 -6.30
C PHE A 27 -19.77 -9.70 -7.36
N THR A 28 -19.00 -9.08 -8.28
CA THR A 28 -19.58 -8.21 -9.31
C THR A 28 -19.38 -8.73 -10.74
N LYS A 29 -18.70 -9.87 -10.89
CA LYS A 29 -18.35 -10.47 -12.19
C LYS A 29 -17.61 -9.50 -13.13
N THR A 30 -16.97 -8.46 -12.57
CA THR A 30 -16.28 -7.42 -13.34
C THR A 30 -14.77 -7.45 -13.12
N ASP A 31 -14.02 -7.15 -14.18
CA ASP A 31 -12.57 -6.95 -14.09
C ASP A 31 -12.27 -5.48 -13.77
N ILE A 32 -11.86 -5.20 -12.51
CA ILE A 32 -11.58 -3.84 -12.03
C ILE A 32 -10.48 -3.13 -12.83
N ARG A 33 -9.59 -3.87 -13.49
CA ARG A 33 -8.53 -3.31 -14.33
C ARG A 33 -9.06 -2.63 -15.59
N LYS A 34 -10.31 -2.94 -15.98
CA LYS A 34 -11.03 -2.33 -17.10
C LYS A 34 -11.94 -1.18 -16.69
N LYS A 35 -11.95 -0.80 -15.41
CA LYS A 35 -12.82 0.25 -14.86
C LYS A 35 -12.03 1.35 -14.15
N GLY A 36 -12.55 2.56 -14.18
CA GLY A 36 -12.00 3.72 -13.48
C GLY A 36 -10.54 3.99 -13.84
N SER A 37 -9.65 3.97 -12.84
CA SER A 37 -8.21 4.17 -13.06
C SER A 37 -7.46 2.93 -13.56
N GLY A 38 -8.11 1.78 -13.66
CA GLY A 38 -7.48 0.51 -13.99
C GLY A 38 -6.66 -0.12 -12.85
N ASN A 39 -6.54 0.54 -11.69
CA ASN A 39 -5.83 0.02 -10.54
C ASN A 39 -6.67 -1.01 -9.80
N ILE A 40 -6.02 -2.03 -9.20
CA ILE A 40 -6.68 -3.08 -8.40
C ILE A 40 -7.00 -2.65 -6.95
N GLY A 41 -6.54 -1.48 -6.49
CA GLY A 41 -6.67 -1.04 -5.10
C GLY A 41 -8.07 -0.53 -4.72
N ALA A 42 -8.32 -0.45 -3.41
CA ALA A 42 -9.58 -0.09 -2.78
C ALA A 42 -10.27 1.15 -3.37
N THR A 43 -9.53 2.24 -3.59
CA THR A 43 -10.09 3.48 -4.15
C THR A 43 -10.73 3.28 -5.53
N ASN A 44 -10.11 2.45 -6.39
CA ASN A 44 -10.70 2.16 -7.70
C ASN A 44 -11.92 1.25 -7.59
N VAL A 45 -11.93 0.31 -6.64
CA VAL A 45 -13.10 -0.53 -6.34
C VAL A 45 -14.28 0.34 -5.89
N ILE A 46 -14.05 1.30 -4.99
CA ILE A 46 -15.09 2.26 -4.55
C ILE A 46 -15.62 3.07 -5.74
N ARG A 47 -14.74 3.66 -6.55
CA ARG A 47 -15.11 4.44 -7.75
C ARG A 47 -15.88 3.62 -8.78
N SER A 48 -15.67 2.31 -8.80
CA SER A 48 -16.36 1.41 -9.73
C SER A 48 -17.74 0.94 -9.25
N GLY A 49 -18.23 1.49 -8.13
CA GLY A 49 -19.61 1.34 -7.66
C GLY A 49 -19.80 0.44 -6.43
N SER A 50 -18.75 -0.13 -5.84
CA SER A 50 -18.89 -0.95 -4.64
C SER A 50 -18.07 -0.41 -3.46
N LYS A 51 -18.73 0.36 -2.57
CA LYS A 51 -18.11 0.87 -1.34
C LYS A 51 -17.69 -0.27 -0.42
N ILE A 52 -18.54 -1.27 -0.24
CA ILE A 52 -18.30 -2.42 0.65
C ILE A 52 -17.07 -3.21 0.18
N LEU A 53 -17.02 -3.59 -1.10
CA LEU A 53 -15.87 -4.34 -1.63
C LEU A 53 -14.59 -3.51 -1.60
N GLY A 54 -14.68 -2.18 -1.74
CA GLY A 54 -13.53 -1.30 -1.59
C GLY A 54 -12.98 -1.31 -0.16
N VAL A 55 -13.87 -1.23 0.84
CA VAL A 55 -13.45 -1.33 2.26
C VAL A 55 -12.85 -2.69 2.56
N ILE A 56 -13.48 -3.79 2.11
CA ILE A 56 -12.93 -5.14 2.28
C ILE A 56 -11.57 -5.27 1.59
N THR A 57 -11.40 -4.70 0.40
CA THR A 57 -10.11 -4.67 -0.31
C THR A 57 -9.05 -3.94 0.52
N LEU A 58 -9.38 -2.77 1.10
CA LEU A 58 -8.47 -2.03 1.97
C LEU A 58 -8.03 -2.87 3.16
N ILE A 59 -8.97 -3.49 3.84
CA ILE A 59 -8.70 -4.32 5.02
C ILE A 59 -7.80 -5.51 4.65
N LEU A 60 -8.14 -6.27 3.60
CA LEU A 60 -7.38 -7.46 3.22
C LEU A 60 -5.98 -7.12 2.66
N ASP A 61 -5.85 -6.03 1.89
CA ASP A 61 -4.54 -5.58 1.41
C ASP A 61 -3.66 -5.03 2.54
N SER A 62 -4.26 -4.44 3.60
CA SER A 62 -3.53 -4.04 4.81
C SER A 62 -3.18 -5.28 5.65
N PHE A 63 -4.14 -6.18 5.83
CA PHE A 63 -3.94 -7.40 6.62
C PHE A 63 -2.81 -8.28 6.08
N LYS A 64 -2.68 -8.45 4.75
CA LYS A 64 -1.56 -9.22 4.19
C LYS A 64 -0.20 -8.57 4.49
N GLY A 65 -0.12 -7.22 4.48
CA GLY A 65 1.07 -6.48 4.87
C GLY A 65 1.44 -6.72 6.33
N TYR A 66 0.47 -6.53 7.22
CA TYR A 66 0.60 -6.80 8.65
C TYR A 66 0.99 -8.24 8.94
N LEU A 67 0.24 -9.21 8.40
CA LEU A 67 0.43 -10.64 8.65
C LEU A 67 1.84 -11.12 8.24
N SER A 68 2.31 -10.71 7.06
CA SER A 68 3.66 -11.06 6.58
C SER A 68 4.73 -10.65 7.58
N VAL A 69 4.64 -9.41 8.06
CA VAL A 69 5.64 -8.84 8.97
C VAL A 69 5.55 -9.46 10.37
N ILE A 70 4.35 -9.69 10.89
CA ILE A 70 4.15 -10.33 12.20
C ILE A 70 4.66 -11.77 12.21
N ILE A 71 4.43 -12.54 11.14
CA ILE A 71 5.02 -13.88 11.00
C ILE A 71 6.55 -13.79 11.09
N THR A 72 7.14 -12.83 10.37
CA THR A 72 8.60 -12.65 10.35
C THR A 72 9.15 -12.26 11.71
N ILE A 73 8.53 -11.32 12.41
CA ILE A 73 8.99 -10.90 13.75
C ILE A 73 9.04 -12.09 14.73
N ASN A 74 8.05 -12.99 14.66
CA ASN A 74 7.95 -14.10 15.60
C ASN A 74 8.85 -15.29 15.26
N ILE A 75 9.23 -15.48 13.97
CA ILE A 75 9.97 -16.67 13.54
C ILE A 75 11.39 -16.34 13.09
N PHE A 76 11.59 -15.21 12.42
CA PHE A 76 12.84 -14.77 11.79
C PHE A 76 13.07 -13.28 11.99
N PRO A 77 13.18 -12.76 13.22
CA PRO A 77 13.20 -11.32 13.51
C PRO A 77 14.31 -10.55 12.80
N GLU A 78 15.44 -11.20 12.50
CA GLU A 78 16.56 -10.60 11.75
C GLU A 78 16.21 -10.21 10.31
N TYR A 79 15.15 -10.80 9.73
CA TYR A 79 14.68 -10.49 8.37
C TYR A 79 13.46 -9.56 8.35
N PHE A 80 13.17 -8.86 9.45
CA PHE A 80 12.03 -7.95 9.59
C PHE A 80 11.90 -6.96 8.42
N TYR A 81 12.94 -6.19 8.15
CA TYR A 81 12.92 -5.19 7.07
C TYR A 81 12.81 -5.83 5.67
N LEU A 82 13.35 -7.02 5.52
CA LEU A 82 13.23 -7.78 4.26
C LEU A 82 11.78 -8.15 3.99
N SER A 83 11.07 -8.68 5.00
CA SER A 83 9.64 -8.99 4.88
C SER A 83 8.81 -7.75 4.56
N CYS A 84 9.10 -6.62 5.23
CA CYS A 84 8.45 -5.34 4.95
C CYS A 84 8.54 -4.98 3.46
N LEU A 85 9.73 -5.05 2.87
CA LEU A 85 9.93 -4.74 1.45
C LEU A 85 9.29 -5.78 0.53
N MET A 86 9.45 -7.08 0.83
CA MET A 86 8.97 -8.15 -0.05
C MET A 86 7.45 -8.19 -0.15
N VAL A 87 6.72 -7.99 0.96
CA VAL A 87 5.25 -7.95 0.91
C VAL A 87 4.73 -6.77 0.10
N PHE A 88 5.38 -5.62 0.17
CA PHE A 88 5.05 -4.45 -0.64
C PHE A 88 5.36 -4.68 -2.12
N LEU A 89 6.56 -5.19 -2.43
CA LEU A 89 6.96 -5.52 -3.80
C LEU A 89 6.04 -6.59 -4.40
N GLY A 90 5.60 -7.57 -3.60
CA GLY A 90 4.60 -8.55 -4.02
C GLY A 90 3.28 -7.90 -4.44
N HIS A 91 2.80 -6.90 -3.70
CA HIS A 91 1.58 -6.18 -4.08
C HIS A 91 1.76 -5.35 -5.37
N VAL A 92 2.90 -4.66 -5.51
CA VAL A 92 3.18 -3.81 -6.68
C VAL A 92 3.48 -4.65 -7.92
N PHE A 93 4.29 -5.68 -7.76
CA PHE A 93 4.74 -6.56 -8.84
C PHE A 93 4.14 -7.96 -8.69
N SER A 94 2.81 -8.04 -8.56
CA SER A 94 2.11 -9.31 -8.34
C SER A 94 2.37 -10.32 -9.47
N ILE A 95 2.87 -11.51 -9.12
CA ILE A 95 3.11 -12.61 -10.07
C ILE A 95 1.83 -13.03 -10.78
N TRP A 96 0.68 -13.01 -10.08
CA TRP A 96 -0.63 -13.38 -10.63
C TRP A 96 -1.14 -12.40 -11.68
N LEU A 97 -0.56 -11.18 -11.70
CA LEU A 97 -0.96 -10.09 -12.59
C LEU A 97 0.13 -9.75 -13.63
N LYS A 98 1.02 -10.69 -13.92
CA LYS A 98 2.16 -10.46 -14.83
C LYS A 98 2.96 -9.22 -14.40
N PHE A 99 3.22 -9.10 -13.10
CA PHE A 99 3.96 -8.01 -12.45
C PHE A 99 3.32 -6.61 -12.59
N LYS A 100 2.01 -6.55 -12.87
CA LYS A 100 1.23 -5.29 -12.96
C LYS A 100 0.20 -5.23 -11.84
N GLY A 101 0.66 -5.03 -10.62
CA GLY A 101 -0.16 -4.98 -9.41
C GLY A 101 -0.73 -3.61 -9.08
N GLY A 102 -0.89 -3.34 -7.77
CA GLY A 102 -1.40 -2.09 -7.23
C GLY A 102 -0.29 -1.09 -6.88
N LYS A 103 -0.64 -0.05 -6.10
CA LYS A 103 0.30 1.00 -5.69
C LYS A 103 0.92 0.80 -4.32
N GLY A 104 0.43 -0.15 -3.54
CA GLY A 104 1.01 -0.54 -2.27
C GLY A 104 0.53 0.25 -1.04
N VAL A 105 -0.33 1.25 -1.17
CA VAL A 105 -0.74 2.12 -0.04
C VAL A 105 -1.39 1.34 1.11
N ALA A 106 -2.34 0.46 0.83
CA ALA A 106 -2.99 -0.37 1.85
C ALA A 106 -2.01 -1.37 2.48
N THR A 107 -1.16 -2.00 1.66
CA THR A 107 -0.13 -2.93 2.14
C THR A 107 0.89 -2.20 3.02
N TYR A 108 1.30 -0.98 2.64
CA TYR A 108 2.14 -0.11 3.47
C TYR A 108 1.46 0.22 4.81
N LEU A 109 0.17 0.58 4.80
CA LEU A 109 -0.58 0.81 6.03
C LEU A 109 -0.55 -0.43 6.95
N GLY A 110 -0.70 -1.63 6.39
CA GLY A 110 -0.58 -2.89 7.14
C GLY A 110 0.81 -3.10 7.74
N VAL A 111 1.86 -2.76 6.98
CA VAL A 111 3.23 -2.80 7.50
C VAL A 111 3.41 -1.80 8.65
N LEU A 112 2.87 -0.58 8.56
CA LEU A 112 2.94 0.39 9.65
C LEU A 112 2.32 -0.15 10.95
N PHE A 113 1.20 -0.87 10.89
CA PHE A 113 0.60 -1.54 12.04
C PHE A 113 1.51 -2.59 12.70
N ALA A 114 2.43 -3.18 11.95
CA ALA A 114 3.38 -4.15 12.51
C ALA A 114 4.57 -3.48 13.23
N PHE A 115 4.82 -2.19 13.01
CA PHE A 115 5.79 -1.42 13.79
C PHE A 115 5.20 -0.97 15.13
N ASP A 116 4.10 -0.24 15.10
CA ASP A 116 3.38 0.28 16.25
C ASP A 116 1.99 0.79 15.84
N PHE A 117 1.22 1.37 16.79
CA PHE A 117 -0.09 1.99 16.49
C PHE A 117 0.00 3.48 16.16
N ILE A 118 1.14 4.14 16.42
CA ILE A 118 1.33 5.58 16.19
C ILE A 118 1.50 5.86 14.70
N LEU A 119 2.33 5.07 14.02
CA LEU A 119 2.63 5.26 12.60
C LEU A 119 1.40 5.15 11.68
N PRO A 120 0.55 4.11 11.79
CA PRO A 120 -0.66 4.05 11.00
C PRO A 120 -1.66 5.16 11.37
N ALA A 121 -1.72 5.60 12.64
CA ALA A 121 -2.54 6.73 13.04
C ALA A 121 -2.09 8.03 12.38
N ILE A 122 -0.78 8.33 12.39
CA ILE A 122 -0.19 9.48 11.69
C ILE A 122 -0.52 9.41 10.21
N PHE A 123 -0.34 8.25 9.59
CA PHE A 123 -0.63 8.06 8.17
C PHE A 123 -2.12 8.30 7.86
N VAL A 124 -3.04 7.67 8.58
CA VAL A 124 -4.49 7.76 8.31
C VAL A 124 -5.01 9.17 8.56
N ILE A 125 -4.60 9.82 9.66
CA ILE A 125 -5.03 11.18 9.98
C ILE A 125 -4.54 12.15 8.90
N SER A 126 -3.24 12.15 8.59
CA SER A 126 -2.67 13.04 7.57
C SER A 126 -3.26 12.76 6.18
N TRP A 127 -3.42 11.47 5.82
CA TRP A 127 -4.05 11.06 4.57
C TRP A 127 -5.50 11.58 4.45
N SER A 128 -6.27 11.47 5.53
CA SER A 128 -7.65 11.97 5.56
C SER A 128 -7.69 13.48 5.40
N VAL A 129 -6.90 14.22 6.18
CA VAL A 129 -6.85 15.70 6.11
C VAL A 129 -6.45 16.16 4.71
N ILE A 130 -5.35 15.63 4.17
CA ILE A 130 -4.83 16.05 2.87
C ILE A 130 -5.83 15.68 1.76
N THR A 131 -6.43 14.49 1.84
CA THR A 131 -7.41 14.04 0.84
C THR A 131 -8.69 14.85 0.89
N LEU A 132 -9.19 15.20 2.07
CA LEU A 132 -10.39 16.05 2.23
C LEU A 132 -10.17 17.47 1.68
N ILE A 133 -9.01 18.07 1.96
CA ILE A 133 -8.69 19.44 1.51
C ILE A 133 -8.40 19.45 0.01
N SER A 134 -7.54 18.57 -0.50
CA SER A 134 -7.09 18.58 -1.89
C SER A 134 -8.05 17.89 -2.85
N ARG A 135 -8.86 16.95 -2.35
CA ARG A 135 -9.68 15.98 -3.10
C ARG A 135 -8.89 14.98 -3.96
N TYR A 136 -7.56 14.90 -3.77
CA TYR A 136 -6.69 13.97 -4.49
C TYR A 136 -6.16 12.88 -3.58
N VAL A 137 -6.66 11.64 -3.74
CA VAL A 137 -6.22 10.46 -2.97
C VAL A 137 -4.73 10.18 -3.14
N SER A 138 -4.22 10.38 -4.36
CA SER A 138 -2.79 10.16 -4.67
C SER A 138 -1.89 11.14 -3.91
N LEU A 139 -2.29 12.40 -3.82
CA LEU A 139 -1.57 13.43 -3.06
C LEU A 139 -1.58 13.10 -1.57
N GLY A 140 -2.76 12.71 -1.04
CA GLY A 140 -2.89 12.22 0.33
C GLY A 140 -1.88 11.11 0.63
N SER A 141 -1.79 10.09 -0.23
CA SER A 141 -0.90 8.95 -0.02
C SER A 141 0.59 9.32 -0.01
N ILE A 142 1.02 10.18 -0.93
CA ILE A 142 2.43 10.60 -1.03
C ILE A 142 2.82 11.48 0.14
N ILE A 143 2.03 12.53 0.44
CA ILE A 143 2.37 13.46 1.52
C ILE A 143 2.32 12.76 2.89
N SER A 144 1.35 11.87 3.12
CA SER A 144 1.27 11.15 4.39
C SER A 144 2.42 10.16 4.59
N SER A 145 2.90 9.52 3.52
CA SER A 145 4.12 8.70 3.63
C SER A 145 5.37 9.53 3.94
N PHE A 146 5.45 10.77 3.43
CA PHE A 146 6.51 11.70 3.79
C PHE A 146 6.41 12.16 5.26
N ILE A 147 5.20 12.43 5.76
CA ILE A 147 4.98 12.79 7.17
C ILE A 147 5.40 11.64 8.10
N VAL A 148 5.07 10.39 7.77
CA VAL A 148 5.53 9.21 8.52
C VAL A 148 7.06 9.10 8.50
N LEU A 149 7.70 9.30 7.35
CA LEU A 149 9.16 9.33 7.23
C LEU A 149 9.77 10.42 8.12
N LEU A 150 9.24 11.64 8.05
CA LEU A 150 9.72 12.78 8.82
C LEU A 150 9.58 12.54 10.34
N TYR A 151 8.42 12.01 10.77
CA TYR A 151 8.20 11.64 12.17
C TYR A 151 9.26 10.65 12.65
N ASN A 152 9.50 9.56 11.90
CA ASN A 152 10.51 8.57 12.27
C ASN A 152 11.93 9.16 12.31
N PHE A 153 12.26 10.02 11.36
CA PHE A 153 13.57 10.69 11.32
C PHE A 153 13.78 11.56 12.56
N LEU A 154 12.79 12.34 12.96
CA LEU A 154 12.89 13.25 14.10
C LEU A 154 12.88 12.51 15.44
N VAL A 155 12.15 11.40 15.55
CA VAL A 155 11.99 10.68 16.84
C VAL A 155 13.06 9.60 17.03
N TYR A 156 13.38 8.84 15.98
CA TYR A 156 14.22 7.64 16.06
C TYR A 156 15.54 7.76 15.29
N GLY A 157 15.77 8.87 14.59
CA GLY A 157 17.01 9.16 13.86
C GLY A 157 17.11 8.48 12.49
N PHE A 158 18.22 8.75 11.81
CA PHE A 158 18.42 8.38 10.40
C PHE A 158 18.34 6.87 10.12
N ASN A 159 19.06 6.06 10.90
CA ASN A 159 19.14 4.62 10.64
C ASN A 159 17.78 3.92 10.71
N ASN A 160 16.93 4.30 11.66
CA ASN A 160 15.60 3.74 11.82
C ASN A 160 14.61 4.23 10.76
N SER A 161 14.95 5.31 10.07
CA SER A 161 14.09 5.91 9.03
C SER A 161 14.35 5.39 7.63
N LEU A 162 15.40 4.60 7.40
CA LEU A 162 15.79 4.12 6.07
C LEU A 162 14.69 3.31 5.38
N ILE A 163 13.95 2.48 6.12
CA ILE A 163 12.85 1.70 5.55
C ILE A 163 11.70 2.61 5.10
N PHE A 164 11.38 3.66 5.87
CA PHE A 164 10.32 4.62 5.53
C PHE A 164 10.74 5.51 4.35
N PHE A 165 12.03 5.82 4.23
CA PHE A 165 12.59 6.48 3.05
C PHE A 165 12.42 5.60 1.81
N ALA A 166 12.75 4.31 1.90
CA ALA A 166 12.54 3.35 0.81
C ALA A 166 11.05 3.29 0.41
N TYR A 167 10.13 3.22 1.36
CA TYR A 167 8.69 3.25 1.09
C TYR A 167 8.23 4.54 0.44
N PHE A 168 8.72 5.69 0.91
CA PHE A 168 8.38 6.98 0.32
C PHE A 168 8.77 7.03 -1.16
N ILE A 169 10.00 6.61 -1.50
CA ILE A 169 10.47 6.53 -2.90
C ILE A 169 9.63 5.55 -3.71
N LEU A 170 9.35 4.35 -3.18
CA LEU A 170 8.53 3.36 -3.86
C LEU A 170 7.11 3.88 -4.11
N LEU A 171 6.51 4.59 -3.16
CA LEU A 171 5.19 5.21 -3.33
C LEU A 171 5.20 6.32 -4.38
N ILE A 172 6.24 7.15 -4.47
CA ILE A 172 6.41 8.11 -5.57
C ILE A 172 6.45 7.38 -6.92
N ILE A 173 7.26 6.33 -7.03
CA ILE A 173 7.40 5.55 -8.28
C ILE A 173 6.06 4.92 -8.69
N THR A 174 5.32 4.31 -7.75
CA THR A 174 4.03 3.69 -8.05
C THR A 174 2.92 4.70 -8.37
N HIS A 175 3.09 5.95 -7.95
CA HIS A 175 2.18 7.07 -8.24
C HIS A 175 2.62 7.96 -9.39
N ARG A 176 3.68 7.61 -10.15
CA ARG A 176 4.20 8.43 -11.25
C ARG A 176 3.13 8.91 -12.24
N SER A 177 2.19 8.04 -12.61
CA SER A 177 1.08 8.40 -13.50
C SER A 177 0.12 9.43 -12.85
N ASN A 178 -0.11 9.33 -11.54
CA ASN A 178 -0.95 10.30 -10.82
C ASN A 178 -0.24 11.64 -10.68
N LEU A 179 1.08 11.63 -10.40
CA LEU A 179 1.89 12.84 -10.35
C LEU A 179 1.87 13.59 -11.68
N SER A 180 2.03 12.88 -12.79
CA SER A 180 1.90 13.47 -14.13
C SER A 180 0.51 14.09 -14.34
N LYS A 181 -0.57 13.39 -13.93
CA LYS A 181 -1.94 13.91 -14.03
C LYS A 181 -2.20 15.09 -13.10
N LEU A 182 -1.59 15.13 -11.92
CA LEU A 182 -1.67 16.28 -11.00
C LEU A 182 -1.03 17.52 -11.63
N LEU A 183 0.13 17.38 -12.26
CA LEU A 183 0.83 18.47 -12.95
C LEU A 183 0.05 19.00 -14.15
N THR A 184 -0.69 18.13 -14.85
CA THR A 184 -1.51 18.52 -16.01
C THR A 184 -2.96 18.89 -15.65
N GLY A 185 -3.31 18.87 -14.35
CA GLY A 185 -4.68 19.15 -13.90
C GLY A 185 -5.73 18.10 -14.28
N SER A 186 -5.29 16.91 -14.74
CA SER A 186 -6.18 15.83 -15.23
C SER A 186 -6.38 14.68 -14.21
N GLU A 187 -5.88 14.82 -12.98
CA GLU A 187 -6.10 13.81 -11.94
C GLU A 187 -7.54 13.82 -11.43
N ASN A 188 -8.08 12.62 -11.20
CA ASN A 188 -9.47 12.45 -10.74
C ASN A 188 -9.62 12.87 -9.27
N LYS A 189 -10.47 13.86 -9.02
CA LYS A 189 -10.90 14.23 -7.67
C LYS A 189 -11.88 13.19 -7.11
N ILE A 190 -11.90 13.06 -5.78
CA ILE A 190 -12.99 12.34 -5.10
C ILE A 190 -14.20 13.26 -4.97
N ASN A 191 -15.40 12.70 -5.14
CA ASN A 191 -16.65 13.34 -4.76
C ASN A 191 -16.86 13.06 -3.26
N LEU A 192 -16.97 14.11 -2.48
CA LEU A 192 -17.25 14.08 -1.05
C LEU A 192 -18.76 14.13 -0.84
#